data_e81fe1673c60bd72ebfe06b4c4e6fe12
#
_entry.id   e81fe1673c60bd72ebfe06b4c4e6fe12
#
_cell.length_a   1.000
_cell.length_b   1.000
_cell.length_c   1.000
_cell.angle_alpha   90.00
_cell.angle_beta   90.00
_cell.angle_gamma   90.00
#
_symmetry.space_group_name_H-M   'P 1'
#
loop_
_entity.id
_entity.type
_entity.pdbx_description
1 polymer ?
#
loop_
_entity_poly.entity_id
_entity_poly.type
_entity_poly.pdbx_seq_one_letter_code
_entity_poly.pdbx_strand_id
1 'polypeptide(L)'
;MKPVTLVGHRHDCPLHGAGVVETGSADYTFNGKPVARVGDRVSCGALIVSGSTNYLIGGKAVARQGDETDHGGVLTEGDADWLLE
;
A
#
# COMPACT_ATOMS: atom_id res chain seq x y z
N MET A 1 6.30 -7.18 -12.40
CA MET A 1 5.03 -6.54 -12.03
C MET A 1 4.64 -6.97 -10.63
N LYS A 2 4.04 -6.08 -9.87
CA LYS A 2 3.73 -6.31 -8.47
C LYS A 2 2.24 -6.13 -8.21
N PRO A 3 1.61 -6.97 -7.36
CA PRO A 3 0.20 -6.82 -7.02
C PRO A 3 -0.09 -5.50 -6.31
N VAL A 4 -1.23 -4.88 -6.64
CA VAL A 4 -1.67 -3.64 -5.99
C VAL A 4 -1.96 -3.89 -4.51
N THR A 5 -1.60 -2.96 -3.65
CA THR A 5 -1.93 -3.03 -2.23
C THR A 5 -3.20 -2.24 -1.96
N LEU A 6 -4.10 -2.84 -1.20
CA LEU A 6 -5.40 -2.28 -0.83
C LEU A 6 -5.49 -2.15 0.69
N VAL A 7 -6.42 -1.33 1.17
CA VAL A 7 -6.69 -1.25 2.61
C VAL A 7 -7.05 -2.63 3.15
N GLY A 8 -6.47 -3.00 4.29
CA GLY A 8 -6.63 -4.31 4.92
C GLY A 8 -5.56 -5.31 4.55
N HIS A 9 -4.76 -5.05 3.53
CA HIS A 9 -3.63 -5.90 3.20
C HIS A 9 -2.53 -5.77 4.25
N ARG A 10 -1.74 -6.84 4.39
CA ARG A 10 -0.70 -6.91 5.42
C ARG A 10 0.55 -6.14 5.07
N HIS A 11 1.16 -5.59 6.13
CA HIS A 11 2.52 -5.07 6.05
C HIS A 11 3.34 -5.66 7.19
N ASP A 12 4.66 -5.60 7.06
CA ASP A 12 5.59 -6.06 8.08
C ASP A 12 6.47 -4.89 8.50
N CYS A 13 6.54 -4.63 9.81
CA CYS A 13 7.30 -3.53 10.37
C CYS A 13 8.36 -4.07 11.33
N PRO A 14 9.66 -3.77 11.14
CA PRO A 14 10.70 -4.28 12.03
C PRO A 14 10.58 -3.77 13.46
N LEU A 15 9.87 -2.64 13.67
CA LEU A 15 9.68 -2.06 15.00
C LEU A 15 8.44 -2.58 15.71
N HIS A 16 7.39 -2.94 14.97
CA HIS A 16 6.06 -3.21 15.54
C HIS A 16 5.46 -4.55 15.11
N GLY A 17 6.17 -5.31 14.25
CA GLY A 17 5.69 -6.58 13.74
C GLY A 17 4.67 -6.43 12.62
N ALA A 18 3.86 -7.46 12.42
CA ALA A 18 2.86 -7.48 11.35
C ALA A 18 1.66 -6.58 11.66
N GLY A 19 1.14 -5.94 10.62
CA GLY A 19 -0.03 -5.10 10.73
C GLY A 19 -0.77 -5.03 9.40
N VAL A 20 -1.63 -4.02 9.24
CA VAL A 20 -2.45 -3.85 8.03
C VAL A 20 -2.39 -2.41 7.55
N VAL A 21 -2.67 -2.23 6.26
CA VAL A 21 -2.85 -0.90 5.67
C VAL A 21 -4.18 -0.35 6.15
N GLU A 22 -4.18 0.85 6.74
CA GLU A 22 -5.36 1.46 7.34
C GLU A 22 -6.09 2.43 6.44
N THR A 23 -5.36 3.20 5.61
CA THR A 23 -5.97 4.23 4.77
C THR A 23 -5.64 4.02 3.31
N GLY A 24 -6.53 4.52 2.45
CA GLY A 24 -6.37 4.47 1.01
C GLY A 24 -7.21 5.54 0.34
N SER A 25 -7.35 5.46 -0.97
CA SER A 25 -8.14 6.42 -1.73
C SER A 25 -9.63 6.33 -1.37
N ALA A 26 -10.23 7.46 -1.04
CA ALA A 26 -11.67 7.53 -0.79
C ALA A 26 -12.48 7.38 -2.08
N ASP A 27 -11.86 7.68 -3.23
CA ASP A 27 -12.56 7.75 -4.51
C ASP A 27 -12.27 6.57 -5.43
N TYR A 28 -11.31 5.75 -5.10
CA TYR A 28 -10.85 4.68 -5.99
C TYR A 28 -10.76 3.37 -5.22
N THR A 29 -11.61 2.43 -5.60
CA THR A 29 -11.61 1.10 -4.99
C THR A 29 -11.30 0.04 -6.05
N PHE A 30 -10.73 -1.07 -5.61
CA PHE A 30 -10.50 -2.23 -6.44
C PHE A 30 -10.90 -3.48 -5.65
N ASN A 31 -11.73 -4.31 -6.25
CA ASN A 31 -12.29 -5.49 -5.58
C ASN A 31 -12.94 -5.14 -4.23
N GLY A 32 -13.61 -3.99 -4.18
CA GLY A 32 -14.37 -3.55 -3.01
C GLY A 32 -13.57 -2.90 -1.90
N LYS A 33 -12.26 -2.67 -2.11
CA LYS A 33 -11.39 -2.08 -1.09
C LYS A 33 -10.67 -0.85 -1.63
N PRO A 34 -10.48 0.19 -0.80
CA PRO A 34 -9.72 1.37 -1.22
C PRO A 34 -8.30 1.01 -1.65
N VAL A 35 -7.83 1.63 -2.72
CA VAL A 35 -6.46 1.44 -3.22
C VAL A 35 -5.50 2.25 -2.34
N ALA A 36 -4.44 1.61 -1.84
CA ALA A 36 -3.42 2.27 -1.05
C ALA A 36 -2.45 3.05 -1.95
N ARG A 37 -1.91 4.16 -1.43
CA ARG A 37 -1.03 5.06 -2.17
C ARG A 37 0.11 5.51 -1.27
N VAL A 38 1.15 6.08 -1.88
CA VAL A 38 2.20 6.76 -1.11
C VAL A 38 1.57 7.84 -0.23
N GLY A 39 1.94 7.87 1.05
CA GLY A 39 1.38 8.77 2.04
C GLY A 39 0.23 8.17 2.83
N ASP A 40 -0.30 7.02 2.43
CA ASP A 40 -1.30 6.32 3.23
C ASP A 40 -0.66 5.64 4.43
N ARG A 41 -1.46 5.44 5.48
CA ARG A 41 -0.98 4.98 6.77
C ARG A 41 -1.22 3.48 6.96
N VAL A 42 -0.27 2.83 7.61
CA VAL A 42 -0.41 1.47 8.10
C VAL A 42 -0.65 1.48 9.61
N SER A 43 -1.09 0.34 10.15
CA SER A 43 -1.61 0.25 11.52
C SER A 43 -0.59 0.61 12.61
N CYS A 44 0.70 0.49 12.35
CA CYS A 44 1.72 0.89 13.31
C CYS A 44 2.02 2.40 13.30
N GLY A 45 1.31 3.17 12.48
CA GLY A 45 1.52 4.63 12.35
C GLY A 45 2.51 5.02 11.28
N ALA A 46 3.16 4.06 10.61
CA ALA A 46 4.08 4.35 9.52
C ALA A 46 3.32 4.79 8.27
N LEU A 47 4.01 5.52 7.40
CA LEU A 47 3.48 5.94 6.11
C LEU A 47 4.15 5.17 4.98
N ILE A 48 3.37 4.86 3.93
CA ILE A 48 3.91 4.25 2.72
C ILE A 48 4.74 5.30 1.98
N VAL A 49 5.97 4.95 1.63
CA VAL A 49 6.92 5.91 1.04
C VAL A 49 7.33 5.58 -0.39
N SER A 50 6.97 4.41 -0.92
CA SER A 50 7.24 4.06 -2.31
C SER A 50 6.01 3.47 -2.98
N GLY A 51 5.93 3.62 -4.30
CA GLY A 51 4.82 3.14 -5.09
C GLY A 51 5.15 3.13 -6.57
N SER A 52 4.15 2.80 -7.40
CA SER A 52 4.32 2.74 -8.85
C SER A 52 4.61 4.13 -9.42
N THR A 53 5.63 4.21 -10.29
CA THR A 53 5.93 5.46 -10.99
C THR A 53 4.98 5.72 -12.15
N ASN A 54 4.21 4.73 -12.57
CA ASN A 54 3.35 4.80 -13.75
C ASN A 54 1.88 5.01 -13.44
N TYR A 55 1.46 4.80 -12.21
CA TYR A 55 0.05 4.91 -11.82
C TYR A 55 -0.10 5.82 -10.62
N LEU A 56 -0.86 6.89 -10.81
CA LEU A 56 -1.16 7.86 -9.77
C LEU A 56 -2.66 7.92 -9.53
N ILE A 57 -3.05 8.05 -8.27
CA ILE A 57 -4.44 8.32 -7.89
C ILE A 57 -4.44 9.56 -7.01
N GLY A 58 -5.12 10.60 -7.46
CA GLY A 58 -5.11 11.89 -6.76
C GLY A 58 -3.71 12.51 -6.64
N GLY A 59 -2.84 12.24 -7.63
CA GLY A 59 -1.47 12.74 -7.63
C GLY A 59 -0.50 11.93 -6.78
N LYS A 60 -0.94 10.81 -6.20
CA LYS A 60 -0.11 9.96 -5.35
C LYS A 60 0.13 8.61 -6.01
N ALA A 61 1.35 8.11 -5.93
CA ALA A 61 1.71 6.83 -6.53
C ALA A 61 0.96 5.67 -5.86
N VAL A 62 0.44 4.77 -6.66
CA VAL A 62 -0.28 3.59 -6.16
C VAL A 62 0.71 2.62 -5.50
N ALA A 63 0.40 2.16 -4.29
CA ALA A 63 1.24 1.24 -3.55
C ALA A 63 1.10 -0.19 -4.07
N ARG A 64 2.18 -0.95 -3.97
CA ARG A 64 2.25 -2.33 -4.46
C ARG A 64 2.86 -3.22 -3.40
N GLN A 65 2.62 -4.51 -3.49
CA GLN A 65 3.34 -5.49 -2.67
C GLN A 65 4.84 -5.32 -2.87
N GLY A 66 5.58 -5.25 -1.77
CA GLY A 66 7.02 -5.01 -1.78
C GLY A 66 7.42 -3.54 -1.61
N ASP A 67 6.46 -2.61 -1.68
CA ASP A 67 6.75 -1.20 -1.41
C ASP A 67 7.01 -0.98 0.08
N GLU A 68 7.69 0.11 0.39
CA GLU A 68 8.25 0.34 1.71
C GLU A 68 7.49 1.37 2.51
N THR A 69 7.63 1.26 3.84
CA THR A 69 7.11 2.26 4.79
C THR A 69 8.27 3.01 5.45
N ASP A 70 7.97 4.16 6.06
CA ASP A 70 8.99 5.01 6.67
C ASP A 70 9.56 4.46 7.98
N HIS A 71 9.03 3.36 8.49
CA HIS A 71 9.61 2.62 9.62
C HIS A 71 10.57 1.52 9.17
N GLY A 72 10.91 1.46 7.88
CA GLY A 72 11.75 0.41 7.32
C GLY A 72 11.03 -0.89 7.05
N GLY A 73 9.69 -0.88 7.13
CA GLY A 73 8.88 -2.05 6.82
C GLY A 73 8.52 -2.16 5.35
N VAL A 74 7.84 -3.25 5.01
CA VAL A 74 7.40 -3.52 3.65
C VAL A 74 5.93 -3.96 3.61
N LEU A 75 5.27 -3.69 2.49
CA LEU A 75 3.94 -4.20 2.21
C LEU A 75 4.08 -5.64 1.73
N THR A 76 3.51 -6.58 2.48
CA THR A 76 3.73 -8.01 2.25
C THR A 76 2.61 -8.69 1.49
N GLU A 77 1.50 -7.99 1.24
CA GLU A 77 0.33 -8.55 0.58
C GLU A 77 -0.18 -7.61 -0.51
N GLY A 78 -0.76 -8.17 -1.55
CA GLY A 78 -1.38 -7.41 -2.63
C GLY A 78 -2.41 -8.24 -3.36
N ASP A 79 -3.19 -7.60 -4.22
CA ASP A 79 -4.22 -8.24 -5.03
C ASP A 79 -3.65 -8.53 -6.42
N ALA A 80 -3.50 -9.81 -6.74
CA ALA A 80 -2.92 -10.25 -7.99
C ALA A 80 -3.81 -9.99 -9.22
N ASP A 81 -5.04 -9.56 -9.02
CA ASP A 81 -5.92 -9.19 -10.13
C ASP A 81 -5.51 -7.88 -10.79
N TRP A 82 -4.65 -7.10 -10.15
CA TRP A 82 -4.11 -5.88 -10.73
C TRP A 82 -2.61 -5.82 -10.45
N LEU A 83 -1.81 -6.02 -11.49
CA LEU A 83 -0.35 -5.99 -11.39
C LEU A 83 0.18 -4.66 -11.93
N LEU A 84 1.07 -4.04 -11.17
CA LEU A 84 1.67 -2.74 -11.48
C LEU A 84 3.19 -2.85 -11.62
N GLU A 85 3.74 -2.04 -12.48
CA GLU A 85 5.20 -1.92 -12.58
C GLU A 85 5.80 -1.08 -11.47
#